data_897c852b11405f26d096148bdb1cc8e1
#
_entry.id   897c852b11405f26d096148bdb1cc8e1
#
_cell.length_a   1.000
_cell.length_b   1.000
_cell.length_c   1.000
_cell.angle_alpha   90.00
_cell.angle_beta   90.00
_cell.angle_gamma   90.00
#
_symmetry.space_group_name_H-M   'P 1'
#
loop_
_entity.id
_entity.type
_entity.pdbx_description
1 polymer ?
#
loop_
_entity_poly.entity_id
_entity_poly.type
_entity_poly.pdbx_seq_one_letter_code
_entity_poly.pdbx_strand_id
1 'polypeptide(L)'
;LTAAQTGSMSASLPGFRDFYPAECALRHSIITIWREAARRYGFYEYDGPPLEPLDLFTRKSGEEIVGQLYNFEDKGGREIALRPEMTPTLARLAAAKHREFKKPIKWFSVPQVFRYERAQRGRLREHFQFNCDIVGEVGLAADIDLIALCVDSLLMQGLRREDFVVR
;
A
#
# COMPACT_ATOMS: atom_id res chain seq x y z
N LEU A 1 5.42 18.38 -40.99
CA LEU A 1 5.74 17.68 -39.72
C LEU A 1 6.78 16.62 -40.07
N THR A 2 8.04 16.92 -39.74
CA THR A 2 9.21 16.09 -40.04
C THR A 2 9.24 14.85 -39.14
N ALA A 3 9.60 13.70 -39.70
CA ALA A 3 9.66 12.36 -39.07
C ALA A 3 10.60 12.22 -37.85
N ALA A 4 11.12 13.30 -37.32
CA ALA A 4 12.08 13.32 -36.21
C ALA A 4 11.42 13.52 -34.80
N GLN A 5 10.11 13.67 -34.72
CA GLN A 5 9.38 13.89 -33.44
C GLN A 5 8.49 12.75 -32.99
N THR A 6 8.56 11.58 -33.62
CA THR A 6 7.84 10.36 -33.15
C THR A 6 8.66 9.51 -32.16
N GLY A 7 9.74 10.05 -31.63
CA GLY A 7 10.56 9.41 -30.61
C GLY A 7 9.90 9.48 -29.23
N SER A 8 9.35 8.36 -28.77
CA SER A 8 9.15 8.03 -27.35
C SER A 8 8.12 8.86 -26.54
N MET A 9 6.92 9.11 -27.06
CA MET A 9 5.83 9.67 -26.24
C MET A 9 4.94 8.62 -25.55
N SER A 10 5.30 7.35 -25.59
CA SER A 10 4.37 6.28 -25.15
C SER A 10 4.91 5.30 -24.10
N ALA A 11 6.06 5.53 -23.50
CA ALA A 11 6.59 4.63 -22.48
C ALA A 11 6.33 5.18 -21.07
N SER A 12 5.81 4.34 -20.18
CA SER A 12 5.73 4.64 -18.76
C SER A 12 7.12 4.88 -18.16
N LEU A 13 7.19 5.58 -17.03
CA LEU A 13 8.47 5.79 -16.33
C LEU A 13 9.09 4.44 -15.92
N PRO A 14 10.43 4.32 -15.91
CA PRO A 14 11.10 3.09 -15.48
C PRO A 14 10.65 2.63 -14.09
N GLY A 15 10.17 1.38 -14.00
CA GLY A 15 9.65 0.80 -12.76
C GLY A 15 8.17 1.05 -12.50
N PHE A 16 7.46 1.69 -13.45
CA PHE A 16 6.01 1.85 -13.43
C PHE A 16 5.36 1.01 -14.52
N ARG A 17 4.09 0.69 -14.33
CA ARG A 17 3.31 -0.15 -15.26
C ARG A 17 2.06 0.56 -15.71
N ASP A 18 1.75 0.41 -17.00
CA ASP A 18 0.41 0.64 -17.51
C ASP A 18 -0.43 -0.63 -17.30
N PHE A 19 -1.69 -0.45 -16.96
CA PHE A 19 -2.65 -1.54 -16.82
C PHE A 19 -3.72 -1.38 -17.90
N TYR A 20 -3.61 -2.17 -18.96
CA TYR A 20 -4.64 -2.25 -19.97
C TYR A 20 -5.89 -2.96 -19.41
N PRO A 21 -7.03 -2.98 -20.16
CA PRO A 21 -8.30 -3.48 -19.61
C PRO A 21 -8.21 -4.88 -18.98
N ALA A 22 -7.49 -5.81 -19.59
CA ALA A 22 -7.36 -7.18 -19.08
C ALA A 22 -6.55 -7.23 -17.77
N GLU A 23 -5.39 -6.58 -17.71
CA GLU A 23 -4.56 -6.49 -16.50
C GLU A 23 -5.27 -5.72 -15.39
N CYS A 24 -6.01 -4.67 -15.78
CA CYS A 24 -6.82 -3.90 -14.85
C CYS A 24 -7.93 -4.76 -14.23
N ALA A 25 -8.62 -5.57 -15.04
CA ALA A 25 -9.64 -6.49 -14.55
C ALA A 25 -9.06 -7.56 -13.61
N LEU A 26 -7.89 -8.12 -13.93
CA LEU A 26 -7.20 -9.06 -13.05
C LEU A 26 -6.81 -8.40 -11.71
N ARG A 27 -6.23 -7.22 -11.75
CA ARG A 27 -5.91 -6.46 -10.53
C ARG A 27 -7.15 -6.19 -9.68
N HIS A 28 -8.25 -5.78 -10.30
CA HIS A 28 -9.50 -5.52 -9.58
C HIS A 28 -10.07 -6.80 -8.97
N SER A 29 -9.98 -7.94 -9.62
CA SER A 29 -10.43 -9.22 -9.05
C SER A 29 -9.65 -9.58 -7.79
N ILE A 30 -8.32 -9.42 -7.80
CA ILE A 30 -7.46 -9.65 -6.64
C ILE A 30 -7.84 -8.69 -5.48
N ILE A 31 -7.97 -7.40 -5.76
CA ILE A 31 -8.35 -6.39 -4.77
C ILE A 31 -9.73 -6.68 -4.18
N THR A 32 -10.68 -7.15 -5.00
CA THR A 32 -12.02 -7.53 -4.53
C THR A 32 -11.96 -8.69 -3.55
N ILE A 33 -11.12 -9.69 -3.81
CA ILE A 33 -10.91 -10.81 -2.88
C ILE A 33 -10.31 -10.33 -1.55
N TRP A 34 -9.31 -9.46 -1.58
CA TRP A 34 -8.73 -8.87 -0.37
C TRP A 34 -9.75 -8.08 0.45
N ARG A 35 -10.56 -7.27 -0.19
CA ARG A 35 -11.66 -6.54 0.47
C ARG A 35 -12.67 -7.46 1.12
N GLU A 36 -13.04 -8.52 0.43
CA GLU A 36 -13.98 -9.51 0.97
C GLU A 36 -13.36 -10.27 2.15
N ALA A 37 -12.10 -10.71 2.03
CA ALA A 37 -11.38 -11.34 3.14
C ALA A 37 -11.36 -10.42 4.37
N ALA A 38 -10.94 -9.16 4.22
CA ALA A 38 -10.89 -8.20 5.32
C ALA A 38 -12.27 -8.01 6.00
N ARG A 39 -13.34 -7.88 5.22
CA ARG A 39 -14.70 -7.71 5.76
C ARG A 39 -15.17 -8.91 6.58
N ARG A 40 -14.81 -10.13 6.20
CA ARG A 40 -15.15 -11.35 6.98
C ARG A 40 -14.53 -11.35 8.38
N TYR A 41 -13.38 -10.70 8.54
CA TYR A 41 -12.71 -10.54 9.83
C TYR A 41 -13.09 -9.23 10.56
N GLY A 42 -14.08 -8.49 10.05
CA GLY A 42 -14.61 -7.29 10.68
C GLY A 42 -13.74 -6.04 10.47
N PHE A 43 -12.91 -6.02 9.44
CA PHE A 43 -12.11 -4.83 9.11
C PHE A 43 -12.92 -3.84 8.28
N TYR A 44 -12.69 -2.56 8.52
CA TYR A 44 -13.23 -1.44 7.77
C TYR A 44 -12.16 -0.83 6.86
N GLU A 45 -12.52 -0.52 5.62
CA GLU A 45 -11.61 0.09 4.65
C GLU A 45 -11.35 1.55 4.99
N TYR A 46 -10.08 1.95 4.94
CA TYR A 46 -9.65 3.34 5.03
C TYR A 46 -8.65 3.64 3.92
N ASP A 47 -8.45 4.91 3.62
CA ASP A 47 -7.38 5.39 2.75
C ASP A 47 -6.90 6.76 3.24
N GLY A 48 -5.77 7.19 2.73
CA GLY A 48 -5.19 8.50 2.91
C GLY A 48 -4.60 9.02 1.61
N PRO A 49 -4.19 10.29 1.56
CA PRO A 49 -3.62 10.86 0.35
C PRO A 49 -2.33 10.11 -0.05
N PRO A 50 -2.07 9.94 -1.35
CA PRO A 50 -0.81 9.36 -1.83
C PRO A 50 0.39 10.29 -1.58
N LEU A 51 0.15 11.60 -1.45
CA LEU A 51 1.14 12.60 -1.08
C LEU A 51 0.96 12.99 0.38
N GLU A 52 2.04 12.93 1.13
CA GLU A 52 2.10 13.32 2.55
C GLU A 52 3.32 14.23 2.78
N PRO A 53 3.36 15.00 3.87
CA PRO A 53 4.56 15.70 4.28
C PRO A 53 5.75 14.75 4.46
N LEU A 54 6.92 15.14 3.98
CA LEU A 54 8.13 14.31 4.04
C LEU A 54 8.49 13.91 5.49
N ASP A 55 8.26 14.79 6.46
CA ASP A 55 8.57 14.58 7.87
C ASP A 55 7.75 13.42 8.48
N LEU A 56 6.58 13.09 7.93
CA LEU A 56 5.80 11.94 8.38
C LEU A 56 6.58 10.63 8.23
N PHE A 57 7.39 10.52 7.19
CA PHE A 57 8.16 9.30 6.91
C PHE A 57 9.53 9.33 7.60
N THR A 58 10.19 10.47 7.66
CA THR A 58 11.52 10.60 8.30
C THR A 58 11.48 10.40 9.80
N ARG A 59 10.38 10.78 10.47
CA ARG A 59 10.19 10.54 11.91
C ARG A 59 10.28 9.07 12.31
N LYS A 60 9.84 8.16 11.45
CA LYS A 60 9.85 6.72 11.70
C LYS A 60 11.19 6.08 11.32
N SER A 61 11.70 6.42 10.15
CA SER A 61 12.76 5.66 9.46
C SER A 61 14.11 6.40 9.40
N GLY A 62 14.19 7.61 9.97
CA GLY A 62 15.38 8.44 9.88
C GLY A 62 15.57 9.09 8.50
N GLU A 63 16.65 9.86 8.36
CA GLU A 63 16.94 10.57 7.10
C GLU A 63 17.39 9.65 5.95
N GLU A 64 17.89 8.46 6.27
CA GLU A 64 18.35 7.50 5.25
C GLU A 64 17.23 7.08 4.28
N ILE A 65 15.96 7.13 4.70
CA ILE A 65 14.83 6.78 3.84
C ILE A 65 14.63 7.77 2.70
N VAL A 66 15.08 9.04 2.85
CA VAL A 66 14.86 10.11 1.87
C VAL A 66 15.39 9.72 0.48
N GLY A 67 16.53 9.02 0.43
CA GLY A 67 17.09 8.50 -0.81
C GLY A 67 16.25 7.41 -1.51
N GLN A 68 15.26 6.85 -0.81
CA GLN A 68 14.36 5.82 -1.31
C GLN A 68 12.95 6.35 -1.58
N LEU A 69 12.70 7.65 -1.40
CA LEU A 69 11.41 8.29 -1.60
C LEU A 69 11.33 9.03 -2.92
N TYR A 70 10.13 9.11 -3.47
CA TYR A 70 9.77 10.13 -4.43
C TYR A 70 9.38 11.37 -3.66
N ASN A 71 10.30 12.28 -3.43
CA ASN A 71 10.11 13.51 -2.68
C ASN A 71 10.46 14.74 -3.52
N PHE A 72 9.76 15.82 -3.28
CA PHE A 72 9.95 17.10 -3.96
C PHE A 72 9.29 18.23 -3.18
N GLU A 73 9.68 19.45 -3.50
CA GLU A 73 9.02 20.64 -2.97
C GLU A 73 7.80 21.00 -3.83
N ASP A 74 6.66 21.22 -3.21
CA ASP A 74 5.47 21.70 -3.92
C ASP A 74 5.52 23.22 -4.20
N LYS A 75 4.56 23.71 -4.98
CA LYS A 75 4.49 25.15 -5.32
C LYS A 75 4.30 26.07 -4.10
N GLY A 76 3.97 25.52 -2.96
CA GLY A 76 3.81 26.24 -1.68
C GLY A 76 5.03 26.19 -0.79
N GLY A 77 6.17 25.63 -1.27
CA GLY A 77 7.40 25.50 -0.49
C GLY A 77 7.35 24.39 0.55
N ARG A 78 6.48 23.39 0.39
CA ARG A 78 6.38 22.26 1.33
C ARG A 78 7.11 21.05 0.79
N GLU A 79 7.98 20.46 1.60
CA GLU A 79 8.58 19.17 1.30
C GLU A 79 7.56 18.05 1.45
N ILE A 80 7.27 17.37 0.36
CA ILE A 80 6.27 16.30 0.28
C ILE A 80 6.89 15.06 -0.36
N ALA A 81 6.28 13.90 -0.08
CA ALA A 81 6.70 12.63 -0.67
C ALA A 81 5.50 11.77 -1.05
N LEU A 82 5.66 10.96 -2.10
CA LEU A 82 4.76 9.85 -2.37
C LEU A 82 4.95 8.76 -1.30
N ARG A 83 3.85 8.27 -0.76
CA ARG A 83 3.86 7.26 0.31
C ARG A 83 4.62 5.99 -0.09
N PRO A 84 5.68 5.58 0.64
CA PRO A 84 6.40 4.33 0.41
C PRO A 84 5.73 3.13 1.08
N GLU A 85 4.88 3.40 2.07
CA GLU A 85 4.12 2.46 2.90
C GLU A 85 2.91 3.17 3.50
N MET A 86 2.00 2.42 4.14
CA MET A 86 0.76 2.97 4.68
C MET A 86 0.80 3.21 6.19
N THR A 87 1.69 2.57 6.92
CA THR A 87 1.75 2.63 8.39
C THR A 87 1.86 4.05 8.97
N PRO A 88 2.70 4.97 8.45
CA PRO A 88 2.75 6.34 8.96
C PRO A 88 1.43 7.11 8.75
N THR A 89 0.79 6.94 7.60
CA THR A 89 -0.53 7.52 7.33
C THR A 89 -1.59 6.96 8.28
N LEU A 90 -1.61 5.64 8.52
CA LEU A 90 -2.48 5.01 9.51
C LEU A 90 -2.26 5.61 10.90
N ALA A 91 -1.01 5.70 11.34
CA ALA A 91 -0.67 6.25 12.66
C ALA A 91 -1.18 7.69 12.82
N ARG A 92 -1.01 8.53 11.79
CA ARG A 92 -1.52 9.90 11.77
C ARG A 92 -3.06 9.95 11.87
N LEU A 93 -3.76 9.13 11.09
CA LEU A 93 -5.22 9.06 11.10
C LEU A 93 -5.75 8.53 12.43
N ALA A 94 -5.17 7.45 12.95
CA ALA A 94 -5.55 6.87 14.21
C ALA A 94 -5.28 7.84 15.38
N ALA A 95 -4.12 8.51 15.40
CA ALA A 95 -3.81 9.51 16.42
C ALA A 95 -4.83 10.65 16.46
N ALA A 96 -5.27 11.11 15.29
CA ALA A 96 -6.23 12.21 15.19
C ALA A 96 -7.62 11.85 15.72
N LYS A 97 -8.06 10.58 15.59
CA LYS A 97 -9.45 10.18 15.82
C LYS A 97 -9.65 8.91 16.65
N HIS A 98 -8.61 8.35 17.29
CA HIS A 98 -8.68 7.08 18.03
C HIS A 98 -9.78 7.03 19.12
N ARG A 99 -10.18 8.20 19.66
CA ARG A 99 -11.23 8.31 20.68
C ARG A 99 -12.65 8.17 20.11
N GLU A 100 -12.81 8.39 18.80
CA GLU A 100 -14.11 8.30 18.12
C GLU A 100 -14.48 6.84 17.78
N PHE A 101 -13.51 5.91 17.82
CA PHE A 101 -13.70 4.53 17.42
C PHE A 101 -13.64 3.57 18.59
N LYS A 102 -14.57 2.59 18.57
CA LYS A 102 -14.56 1.47 19.54
C LYS A 102 -13.33 0.60 19.27
N LYS A 103 -12.66 0.19 20.35
CA LYS A 103 -11.50 -0.72 20.28
C LYS A 103 -11.92 -2.19 20.42
N PRO A 104 -11.19 -3.13 19.79
CA PRO A 104 -10.06 -2.87 18.90
C PRO A 104 -10.50 -2.22 17.59
N ILE A 105 -9.68 -1.29 17.07
CA ILE A 105 -9.86 -0.71 15.74
C ILE A 105 -9.28 -1.70 14.73
N LYS A 106 -10.10 -2.22 13.84
CA LYS A 106 -9.70 -3.11 12.75
C LYS A 106 -9.85 -2.39 11.43
N TRP A 107 -8.75 -1.91 10.88
CA TRP A 107 -8.77 -1.18 9.63
C TRP A 107 -7.91 -1.87 8.58
N PHE A 108 -8.33 -1.76 7.31
CA PHE A 108 -7.53 -2.23 6.18
C PHE A 108 -7.49 -1.21 5.06
N SER A 109 -6.45 -1.27 4.23
CA SER A 109 -6.33 -0.48 3.01
C SER A 109 -5.63 -1.26 1.91
N VAL A 110 -5.88 -0.86 0.66
CA VAL A 110 -5.21 -1.43 -0.52
C VAL A 110 -4.55 -0.29 -1.32
N PRO A 111 -3.55 0.38 -0.71
CA PRO A 111 -2.89 1.51 -1.34
C PRO A 111 -1.97 1.09 -2.47
N GLN A 112 -1.82 1.98 -3.46
CA GLN A 112 -0.64 2.01 -4.28
C GLN A 112 0.45 2.76 -3.52
N VAL A 113 1.65 2.18 -3.42
CA VAL A 113 2.82 2.72 -2.73
C VAL A 113 4.00 2.82 -3.69
N PHE A 114 4.95 3.72 -3.37
CA PHE A 114 5.99 4.14 -4.30
C PHE A 114 7.35 4.15 -3.61
N ARG A 115 8.37 3.54 -4.26
CA ARG A 115 9.74 3.52 -3.72
C ARG A 115 10.73 3.82 -4.83
N TYR A 116 11.58 4.81 -4.65
CA TYR A 116 12.64 5.16 -5.57
C TYR A 116 13.83 4.22 -5.39
N GLU A 117 13.62 2.96 -5.76
CA GLU A 117 14.67 1.93 -5.69
C GLU A 117 15.18 1.60 -7.09
N ARG A 118 16.35 0.95 -7.17
CA ARG A 118 16.84 0.43 -8.44
C ARG A 118 15.89 -0.65 -8.94
N ALA A 119 15.24 -0.39 -10.06
CA ALA A 119 14.33 -1.34 -10.69
C ALA A 119 15.08 -2.63 -11.07
N GLN A 120 14.53 -3.79 -10.68
CA GLN A 120 15.06 -5.11 -10.98
C GLN A 120 13.90 -6.04 -11.36
N ARG A 121 14.21 -7.23 -11.87
CA ARG A 121 13.17 -8.23 -12.14
C ARG A 121 12.42 -8.56 -10.85
N GLY A 122 11.10 -8.33 -10.86
CA GLY A 122 10.23 -8.53 -9.68
C GLY A 122 10.27 -7.41 -8.64
N ARG A 123 11.06 -6.33 -8.84
CA ARG A 123 11.11 -5.16 -7.95
C ARG A 123 10.87 -3.89 -8.73
N LEU A 124 9.66 -3.39 -8.65
CA LEU A 124 9.20 -2.17 -9.32
C LEU A 124 9.26 -0.97 -8.37
N ARG A 125 9.07 0.21 -8.92
CA ARG A 125 9.01 1.47 -8.16
C ARG A 125 7.62 1.80 -7.67
N GLU A 126 6.62 1.03 -8.07
CA GLU A 126 5.25 1.09 -7.58
C GLU A 126 4.69 -0.31 -7.36
N HIS A 127 3.87 -0.48 -6.34
CA HIS A 127 3.14 -1.72 -6.09
C HIS A 127 1.90 -1.46 -5.25
N PHE A 128 0.96 -2.40 -5.29
CA PHE A 128 -0.20 -2.41 -4.41
C PHE A 128 0.10 -3.29 -3.20
N GLN A 129 -0.38 -2.87 -2.03
CA GLN A 129 -0.27 -3.63 -0.79
C GLN A 129 -1.66 -3.91 -0.22
N PHE A 130 -1.83 -5.06 0.40
CA PHE A 130 -2.96 -5.34 1.27
C PHE A 130 -2.49 -5.17 2.71
N ASN A 131 -2.89 -4.07 3.33
CA ASN A 131 -2.52 -3.73 4.71
C ASN A 131 -3.74 -3.95 5.60
N CYS A 132 -3.56 -4.71 6.69
CA CYS A 132 -4.58 -4.92 7.71
C CYS A 132 -3.94 -4.65 9.08
N ASP A 133 -4.57 -3.79 9.86
CA ASP A 133 -4.03 -3.32 11.12
C ASP A 133 -5.07 -3.43 12.23
N ILE A 134 -4.65 -3.91 13.41
CA ILE A 134 -5.47 -3.96 14.62
C ILE A 134 -4.82 -3.06 15.67
N VAL A 135 -5.57 -2.07 16.15
CA VAL A 135 -5.08 -1.11 17.14
C VAL A 135 -5.90 -1.19 18.41
N GLY A 136 -5.21 -1.36 19.55
CA GLY A 136 -5.82 -1.38 20.87
C GLY A 136 -6.28 -2.76 21.33
N GLU A 137 -5.73 -3.83 20.80
CA GLU A 137 -5.79 -5.19 21.31
C GLU A 137 -4.44 -5.56 21.95
N VAL A 138 -4.44 -6.12 23.13
CA VAL A 138 -3.23 -6.51 23.86
C VAL A 138 -3.01 -8.02 23.95
N GLY A 139 -4.00 -8.82 23.53
CA GLY A 139 -3.94 -10.27 23.54
C GLY A 139 -3.53 -10.88 22.22
N LEU A 140 -3.37 -12.20 22.20
CA LEU A 140 -3.01 -12.98 21.01
C LEU A 140 -4.11 -12.98 19.92
N ALA A 141 -5.32 -12.51 20.26
CA ALA A 141 -6.45 -12.52 19.33
C ALA A 141 -6.16 -11.70 18.05
N ALA A 142 -5.42 -10.58 18.16
CA ALA A 142 -5.04 -9.78 17.01
C ALA A 142 -4.10 -10.54 16.06
N ASP A 143 -3.11 -11.23 16.60
CA ASP A 143 -2.15 -12.00 15.80
C ASP A 143 -2.85 -13.18 15.11
N ILE A 144 -3.73 -13.87 15.83
CA ILE A 144 -4.52 -14.98 15.28
C ILE A 144 -5.40 -14.49 14.12
N ASP A 145 -6.11 -13.39 14.30
CA ASP A 145 -6.98 -12.82 13.27
C ASP A 145 -6.19 -12.41 12.01
N LEU A 146 -5.03 -11.75 12.18
CA LEU A 146 -4.21 -11.31 11.06
C LEU A 146 -3.59 -12.49 10.30
N ILE A 147 -3.11 -13.51 11.01
CA ILE A 147 -2.57 -14.72 10.38
C ILE A 147 -3.68 -15.47 9.63
N ALA A 148 -4.83 -15.67 10.28
CA ALA A 148 -5.97 -16.36 9.66
C ALA A 148 -6.48 -15.59 8.43
N LEU A 149 -6.62 -14.25 8.51
CA LEU A 149 -7.00 -13.41 7.38
C LEU A 149 -5.99 -13.54 6.22
N CYS A 150 -4.70 -13.55 6.52
CA CYS A 150 -3.66 -13.74 5.51
C CYS A 150 -3.85 -15.08 4.78
N VAL A 151 -3.99 -16.17 5.52
CA VAL A 151 -4.21 -17.52 4.97
C VAL A 151 -5.50 -17.55 4.13
N ASP A 152 -6.62 -17.06 4.68
CA ASP A 152 -7.89 -17.08 3.97
C ASP A 152 -7.87 -16.23 2.70
N SER A 153 -7.17 -15.10 2.70
CA SER A 153 -7.03 -14.26 1.51
C SER A 153 -6.31 -15.00 0.36
N LEU A 154 -5.33 -15.85 0.68
CA LEU A 154 -4.61 -16.67 -0.30
C LEU A 154 -5.49 -17.82 -0.80
N LEU A 155 -6.19 -18.52 0.11
CA LEU A 155 -7.13 -19.59 -0.27
C LEU A 155 -8.28 -19.07 -1.14
N MET A 156 -8.80 -17.90 -0.86
CA MET A 156 -9.85 -17.26 -1.66
C MET A 156 -9.36 -16.85 -3.06
N GLN A 157 -8.05 -16.67 -3.27
CA GLN A 157 -7.45 -16.47 -4.58
C GLN A 157 -7.25 -17.77 -5.35
N GLY A 158 -7.59 -18.93 -4.77
CA GLY A 158 -7.49 -20.24 -5.39
C GLY A 158 -6.17 -20.98 -5.13
N LEU A 159 -5.33 -20.43 -4.25
CA LEU A 159 -4.13 -21.14 -3.78
C LEU A 159 -4.56 -22.27 -2.84
N ARG A 160 -3.79 -23.35 -2.82
CA ARG A 160 -3.98 -24.49 -1.90
C ARG A 160 -3.01 -24.37 -0.73
N ARG A 161 -3.26 -25.10 0.34
CA ARG A 161 -2.42 -25.06 1.55
C ARG A 161 -0.97 -25.44 1.31
N GLU A 162 -0.70 -26.29 0.32
CA GLU A 162 0.65 -26.70 -0.09
C GLU A 162 1.40 -25.66 -0.94
N ASP A 163 0.70 -24.63 -1.46
CA ASP A 163 1.30 -23.64 -2.35
C ASP A 163 1.99 -22.48 -1.60
N PHE A 164 1.81 -22.39 -0.28
CA PHE A 164 2.41 -21.31 0.52
C PHE A 164 2.72 -21.74 1.96
N VAL A 165 3.56 -20.96 2.63
CA VAL A 165 3.86 -21.09 4.05
C VAL A 165 3.91 -19.73 4.71
N VAL A 166 3.32 -19.62 5.91
CA VAL A 166 3.42 -18.42 6.76
C VAL A 166 4.60 -18.61 7.70
N ARG A 167 5.51 -17.61 7.73
CA ARG A 167 6.73 -17.63 8.56
C ARG A 167 6.82 -16.40 9.43
#